data_faf656e166fdbec5ef8bdc98f44cf64f
#
_entry.id   faf656e166fdbec5ef8bdc98f44cf64f
#
_cell.length_a   1.000
_cell.length_b   1.000
_cell.length_c   1.000
_cell.angle_alpha   90.00
_cell.angle_beta   90.00
_cell.angle_gamma   90.00
#
_symmetry.space_group_name_H-M   'P 1'
#
loop_
_entity.id
_entity.type
_entity.pdbx_description
1 polymer ?
#
loop_
_entity_poly.entity_id
_entity_poly.type
_entity_poly.pdbx_seq_one_letter_code
_entity_poly.pdbx_strand_id
1 'polypeptide(L)'
;MAAALGLLTTIGNTPLVELRRVVPAGGARVLVKLESANASGSAKDRSILSMVEAAERDGSLRPGSRIVEASGGSSGTSLAMISAVKGYACTIVSSDAFADEKLQTMRAFGATVDIVPSAHGKATYPELFEQMRARVEAMAREPGTVFLDQSRNPNNPAAYRAMAEEILAQSGGQVDAFAMTCGSGGTFSGTIATLKERRARVLGVAVEPDAYRHISGGPRGVHHIDGVGDGPPGPLFRRDLVDSIEAVTDDDAYAMARTLARQEGIFAGKSSAANVCAALRMAERLGAGKVVVTVICDSGYKYLRGDLYR
;
A
#
# COMPACT_ATOMS: atom_id res chain seq x y z
N MET A 1 -24.46 -0.75 -27.38
CA MET A 1 -23.59 -1.59 -26.54
C MET A 1 -22.56 -0.68 -25.90
N ALA A 2 -22.33 -0.76 -24.58
CA ALA A 2 -21.24 -0.04 -23.93
C ALA A 2 -19.90 -0.55 -24.51
N ALA A 3 -18.97 0.38 -24.84
CA ALA A 3 -17.63 0.01 -25.31
C ALA A 3 -16.93 -0.82 -24.22
N ALA A 4 -16.13 -1.81 -24.63
CA ALA A 4 -15.29 -2.57 -23.70
C ALA A 4 -14.31 -1.62 -23.00
N LEU A 5 -14.19 -1.74 -21.68
CA LEU A 5 -13.28 -0.91 -20.89
C LEU A 5 -11.85 -1.46 -20.98
N GLY A 6 -10.86 -0.57 -21.07
CA GLY A 6 -9.45 -0.98 -20.95
C GLY A 6 -9.10 -1.36 -19.50
N LEU A 7 -8.08 -2.21 -19.29
CA LEU A 7 -7.70 -2.71 -17.96
C LEU A 7 -7.51 -1.58 -16.92
N LEU A 8 -6.87 -0.49 -17.31
CA LEU A 8 -6.55 0.60 -16.35
C LEU A 8 -7.80 1.31 -15.81
N THR A 9 -8.94 1.24 -16.51
CA THR A 9 -10.20 1.82 -16.00
C THR A 9 -10.86 0.98 -14.91
N THR A 10 -10.35 -0.23 -14.66
CA THR A 10 -10.79 -1.09 -13.56
C THR A 10 -10.06 -0.78 -12.23
N ILE A 11 -9.07 0.11 -12.27
CA ILE A 11 -8.36 0.55 -11.07
C ILE A 11 -9.24 1.53 -10.30
N GLY A 12 -9.43 1.24 -9.03
CA GLY A 12 -10.34 1.99 -8.17
C GLY A 12 -11.75 1.40 -8.13
N ASN A 13 -12.65 2.15 -7.52
CA ASN A 13 -14.02 1.72 -7.24
C ASN A 13 -14.12 0.30 -6.65
N THR A 14 -13.15 -0.02 -5.79
CA THR A 14 -13.06 -1.32 -5.12
C THR A 14 -14.19 -1.49 -4.09
N PRO A 15 -14.61 -2.71 -3.76
CA PRO A 15 -15.65 -2.93 -2.75
C PRO A 15 -15.22 -2.46 -1.35
N LEU A 16 -16.18 -1.95 -0.58
CA LEU A 16 -16.10 -1.77 0.86
C LEU A 16 -16.98 -2.83 1.52
N VAL A 17 -16.40 -3.72 2.33
CA VAL A 17 -17.13 -4.82 2.96
C VAL A 17 -17.05 -4.74 4.47
N GLU A 18 -18.08 -5.23 5.16
CA GLU A 18 -18.15 -5.26 6.62
C GLU A 18 -17.63 -6.59 7.16
N LEU A 19 -16.69 -6.55 8.11
CA LEU A 19 -16.27 -7.72 8.88
C LEU A 19 -17.36 -8.08 9.89
N ARG A 20 -17.64 -9.37 10.04
CA ARG A 20 -18.77 -9.84 10.87
C ARG A 20 -18.37 -10.83 11.94
N ARG A 21 -17.34 -11.62 11.71
CA ARG A 21 -16.99 -12.77 12.58
C ARG A 21 -15.81 -12.48 13.51
N VAL A 22 -14.96 -11.55 13.13
CA VAL A 22 -13.76 -11.18 13.88
C VAL A 22 -13.96 -9.93 14.75
N VAL A 23 -15.06 -9.20 14.57
CA VAL A 23 -15.34 -7.95 15.29
C VAL A 23 -15.73 -8.24 16.73
N PRO A 24 -15.16 -7.54 17.75
CA PRO A 24 -15.52 -7.73 19.15
C PRO A 24 -17.00 -7.42 19.42
N ALA A 25 -17.63 -8.21 20.27
CA ALA A 25 -19.01 -7.99 20.69
C ALA A 25 -19.16 -6.60 21.36
N GLY A 26 -20.16 -5.81 20.93
CA GLY A 26 -20.36 -4.44 21.42
C GLY A 26 -19.38 -3.41 20.86
N GLY A 27 -18.46 -3.80 19.98
CA GLY A 27 -17.56 -2.90 19.29
C GLY A 27 -18.21 -2.10 18.17
N ALA A 28 -17.46 -1.16 17.60
CA ALA A 28 -17.84 -0.45 16.39
C ALA A 28 -17.89 -1.41 15.18
N ARG A 29 -18.66 -1.05 14.15
CA ARG A 29 -18.59 -1.74 12.85
C ARG A 29 -17.21 -1.54 12.24
N VAL A 30 -16.64 -2.60 11.65
CA VAL A 30 -15.36 -2.52 10.92
C VAL A 30 -15.60 -2.78 9.46
N LEU A 31 -15.29 -1.79 8.63
CA LEU A 31 -15.37 -1.87 7.18
C LEU A 31 -13.97 -1.94 6.59
N VAL A 32 -13.78 -2.83 5.62
CA VAL A 32 -12.50 -3.00 4.92
C VAL A 32 -12.63 -2.66 3.45
N LYS A 33 -11.80 -1.74 2.97
CA LYS A 33 -11.69 -1.38 1.56
C LYS A 33 -10.82 -2.41 0.85
N LEU A 34 -11.39 -3.19 -0.06
CA LEU A 34 -10.73 -4.31 -0.71
C LEU A 34 -9.84 -3.84 -1.88
N GLU A 35 -8.74 -3.15 -1.58
CA GLU A 35 -7.78 -2.69 -2.59
C GLU A 35 -7.02 -3.85 -3.28
N SER A 36 -7.07 -5.05 -2.72
CA SER A 36 -6.64 -6.27 -3.38
C SER A 36 -7.47 -6.63 -4.62
N ALA A 37 -8.63 -5.99 -4.83
CA ALA A 37 -9.47 -6.13 -6.02
C ALA A 37 -9.00 -5.28 -7.21
N ASN A 38 -8.03 -4.39 -7.05
CA ASN A 38 -7.41 -3.68 -8.17
C ASN A 38 -6.70 -4.66 -9.13
N ALA A 39 -6.45 -4.22 -10.36
CA ALA A 39 -5.95 -5.04 -11.46
C ALA A 39 -4.66 -5.83 -11.16
N SER A 40 -3.68 -5.26 -10.45
CA SER A 40 -2.48 -5.97 -10.01
C SER A 40 -2.63 -6.62 -8.63
N GLY A 41 -3.80 -6.52 -8.02
CA GLY A 41 -4.07 -7.01 -6.67
C GLY A 41 -3.52 -6.11 -5.55
N SER A 42 -3.49 -4.79 -5.74
CA SER A 42 -2.93 -3.88 -4.74
C SER A 42 -3.47 -2.45 -4.80
N ALA A 43 -3.51 -1.79 -3.64
CA ALA A 43 -3.76 -0.35 -3.50
C ALA A 43 -2.78 0.52 -4.31
N LYS A 44 -1.60 0.00 -4.63
CA LYS A 44 -0.55 0.75 -5.34
C LYS A 44 -0.90 1.04 -6.79
N ASP A 45 -1.84 0.32 -7.38
CA ASP A 45 -2.32 0.59 -8.75
C ASP A 45 -2.81 2.04 -8.87
N ARG A 46 -3.51 2.56 -7.87
CA ARG A 46 -4.01 3.95 -7.85
C ARG A 46 -2.87 4.97 -7.91
N SER A 47 -1.91 4.86 -7.01
CA SER A 47 -0.82 5.84 -6.93
C SER A 47 0.11 5.77 -8.13
N ILE A 48 0.43 4.57 -8.59
CA ILE A 48 1.31 4.40 -9.76
C ILE A 48 0.62 4.91 -11.02
N LEU A 49 -0.66 4.60 -11.24
CA LEU A 49 -1.40 5.14 -12.40
C LEU A 49 -1.44 6.68 -12.36
N SER A 50 -1.75 7.26 -11.19
CA SER A 50 -1.79 8.71 -11.02
C SER A 50 -0.45 9.39 -11.33
N MET A 51 0.66 8.80 -10.88
CA MET A 51 2.00 9.32 -11.15
C MET A 51 2.39 9.21 -12.63
N VAL A 52 2.10 8.07 -13.27
CA VAL A 52 2.36 7.87 -14.70
C VAL A 52 1.55 8.86 -15.54
N GLU A 53 0.25 8.99 -15.27
CA GLU A 53 -0.60 9.93 -16.01
C GLU A 53 -0.25 11.39 -15.75
N ALA A 54 0.25 11.73 -14.56
CA ALA A 54 0.77 13.07 -14.30
C ALA A 54 2.02 13.36 -15.14
N ALA A 55 2.96 12.42 -15.22
CA ALA A 55 4.17 12.53 -16.02
C ALA A 55 3.86 12.59 -17.54
N GLU A 56 2.81 11.91 -18.00
CA GLU A 56 2.31 12.03 -19.38
C GLU A 56 1.73 13.44 -19.63
N ARG A 57 0.92 13.97 -18.70
CA ARG A 57 0.30 15.29 -18.84
C ARG A 57 1.29 16.45 -18.83
N ASP A 58 2.34 16.36 -18.00
CA ASP A 58 3.37 17.40 -17.94
C ASP A 58 4.46 17.25 -19.01
N GLY A 59 4.41 16.16 -19.79
CA GLY A 59 5.31 15.88 -20.90
C GLY A 59 6.70 15.35 -20.49
N SER A 60 6.92 15.05 -19.23
CA SER A 60 8.15 14.38 -18.76
C SER A 60 8.22 12.92 -19.22
N LEU A 61 7.06 12.25 -19.33
CA LEU A 61 6.94 10.90 -19.88
C LEU A 61 6.30 10.96 -21.28
N ARG A 62 7.01 10.45 -22.28
CA ARG A 62 6.59 10.49 -23.70
C ARG A 62 6.65 9.10 -24.32
N PRO A 63 5.98 8.84 -25.46
CA PRO A 63 6.17 7.59 -26.19
C PRO A 63 7.65 7.30 -26.45
N GLY A 64 8.08 6.08 -26.15
CA GLY A 64 9.48 5.66 -26.23
C GLY A 64 10.33 5.94 -25.00
N SER A 65 9.81 6.64 -23.98
CA SER A 65 10.49 6.79 -22.69
C SER A 65 10.57 5.47 -21.93
N ARG A 66 11.58 5.37 -21.07
CA ARG A 66 11.74 4.29 -20.09
C ARG A 66 11.38 4.80 -18.69
N ILE A 67 10.57 4.04 -17.96
CA ILE A 67 10.28 4.35 -16.57
C ILE A 67 11.18 3.51 -15.67
N VAL A 68 11.77 4.13 -14.65
CA VAL A 68 12.57 3.45 -13.61
C VAL A 68 12.01 3.72 -12.23
N GLU A 69 12.04 2.72 -11.33
CA GLU A 69 11.58 2.85 -9.95
C GLU A 69 12.30 1.87 -9.04
N ALA A 70 12.48 2.25 -7.77
CA ALA A 70 12.96 1.36 -6.72
C ALA A 70 11.78 0.73 -6.00
N SER A 71 11.64 -0.60 -6.05
CA SER A 71 10.54 -1.27 -5.37
C SER A 71 10.81 -2.75 -5.11
N GLY A 72 10.53 -3.17 -3.89
CA GLY A 72 10.56 -4.59 -3.51
C GLY A 72 9.21 -5.30 -3.63
N GLY A 73 8.14 -4.60 -4.02
CA GLY A 73 6.81 -5.20 -3.88
C GLY A 73 5.74 -4.65 -4.79
N SER A 74 4.60 -4.36 -4.19
CA SER A 74 3.36 -4.04 -4.91
C SER A 74 3.48 -2.83 -5.84
N SER A 75 4.26 -1.80 -5.49
CA SER A 75 4.49 -0.65 -6.40
C SER A 75 5.18 -1.04 -7.70
N GLY A 76 6.23 -1.89 -7.60
CA GLY A 76 6.92 -2.40 -8.79
C GLY A 76 6.00 -3.27 -9.66
N THR A 77 5.19 -4.12 -9.04
CA THR A 77 4.19 -4.92 -9.75
C THR A 77 3.16 -4.04 -10.48
N SER A 78 2.63 -3.02 -9.79
CA SER A 78 1.68 -2.06 -10.38
C SER A 78 2.32 -1.29 -11.54
N LEU A 79 3.57 -0.84 -11.38
CA LEU A 79 4.29 -0.11 -12.43
C LEU A 79 4.56 -0.99 -13.65
N ALA A 80 5.01 -2.23 -13.44
CA ALA A 80 5.24 -3.18 -14.53
C ALA A 80 3.95 -3.42 -15.35
N MET A 81 2.82 -3.66 -14.67
CA MET A 81 1.51 -3.84 -15.31
C MET A 81 1.07 -2.60 -16.09
N ILE A 82 1.13 -1.41 -15.48
CA ILE A 82 0.71 -0.16 -16.11
C ILE A 82 1.60 0.17 -17.30
N SER A 83 2.92 -0.04 -17.18
CA SER A 83 3.88 0.14 -18.26
C SER A 83 3.59 -0.78 -19.44
N ALA A 84 3.28 -2.06 -19.16
CA ALA A 84 2.89 -3.03 -20.20
C ALA A 84 1.64 -2.57 -20.97
N VAL A 85 0.61 -2.09 -20.28
CA VAL A 85 -0.62 -1.61 -20.91
C VAL A 85 -0.41 -0.33 -21.72
N LYS A 86 0.44 0.58 -21.23
CA LYS A 86 0.71 1.88 -21.87
C LYS A 86 1.86 1.83 -22.91
N GLY A 87 2.57 0.69 -23.03
CA GLY A 87 3.66 0.50 -23.99
C GLY A 87 4.98 1.17 -23.61
N TYR A 88 5.22 1.40 -22.32
CA TYR A 88 6.50 1.93 -21.84
C TYR A 88 7.49 0.83 -21.50
N ALA A 89 8.76 1.04 -21.80
CA ALA A 89 9.83 0.25 -21.21
C ALA A 89 9.90 0.53 -19.71
N CYS A 90 10.05 -0.53 -18.89
CA CYS A 90 10.03 -0.43 -17.45
C CYS A 90 11.22 -1.18 -16.84
N THR A 91 11.97 -0.52 -15.97
CA THR A 91 13.03 -1.14 -15.17
C THR A 91 12.72 -0.93 -13.69
N ILE A 92 12.64 -2.01 -12.94
CA ILE A 92 12.46 -2.00 -11.50
C ILE A 92 13.77 -2.40 -10.84
N VAL A 93 14.36 -1.49 -10.09
CA VAL A 93 15.48 -1.82 -9.20
C VAL A 93 14.89 -2.44 -7.93
N SER A 94 15.27 -3.69 -7.67
CA SER A 94 14.75 -4.48 -6.57
C SER A 94 15.88 -5.25 -5.88
N SER A 95 15.55 -6.17 -5.00
CA SER A 95 16.52 -7.01 -4.31
C SER A 95 16.01 -8.44 -4.16
N ASP A 96 16.93 -9.39 -4.05
CA ASP A 96 16.65 -10.78 -3.66
C ASP A 96 16.21 -10.92 -2.20
N ALA A 97 16.24 -9.84 -1.41
CA ALA A 97 15.60 -9.77 -0.09
C ALA A 97 14.07 -9.93 -0.17
N PHE A 98 13.46 -9.52 -1.27
CA PHE A 98 12.00 -9.54 -1.43
C PHE A 98 11.46 -10.89 -1.93
N ALA A 99 10.15 -11.08 -1.80
CA ALA A 99 9.47 -12.32 -2.19
C ALA A 99 9.63 -12.60 -3.70
N ASP A 100 10.00 -13.84 -4.04
CA ASP A 100 10.24 -14.27 -5.41
C ASP A 100 9.00 -14.11 -6.29
N GLU A 101 7.79 -14.32 -5.75
CA GLU A 101 6.53 -14.14 -6.47
C GLU A 101 6.36 -12.70 -6.97
N LYS A 102 6.76 -11.71 -6.15
CA LYS A 102 6.69 -10.30 -6.53
C LYS A 102 7.65 -9.99 -7.68
N LEU A 103 8.90 -10.48 -7.60
CA LEU A 103 9.90 -10.32 -8.64
C LEU A 103 9.50 -11.04 -9.95
N GLN A 104 8.96 -12.26 -9.85
CA GLN A 104 8.47 -13.02 -11.00
C GLN A 104 7.28 -12.32 -11.66
N THR A 105 6.36 -11.76 -10.88
CA THR A 105 5.20 -11.03 -11.41
C THR A 105 5.63 -9.78 -12.19
N MET A 106 6.61 -9.02 -11.69
CA MET A 106 7.16 -7.87 -12.43
C MET A 106 7.74 -8.29 -13.77
N ARG A 107 8.53 -9.38 -13.81
CA ARG A 107 9.09 -9.94 -15.05
C ARG A 107 8.02 -10.45 -16.01
N ALA A 108 6.96 -11.08 -15.49
CA ALA A 108 5.85 -11.58 -16.28
C ALA A 108 5.09 -10.45 -17.00
N PHE A 109 5.03 -9.25 -16.42
CA PHE A 109 4.51 -8.05 -17.06
C PHE A 109 5.51 -7.39 -18.04
N GLY A 110 6.70 -7.96 -18.23
CA GLY A 110 7.70 -7.45 -19.18
C GLY A 110 8.69 -6.43 -18.61
N ALA A 111 8.65 -6.16 -17.30
CA ALA A 111 9.64 -5.27 -16.70
C ALA A 111 11.02 -5.95 -16.61
N THR A 112 12.07 -5.19 -16.86
CA THR A 112 13.43 -5.55 -16.46
C THR A 112 13.53 -5.39 -14.94
N VAL A 113 13.91 -6.46 -14.24
CA VAL A 113 14.12 -6.43 -12.79
C VAL A 113 15.63 -6.48 -12.53
N ASP A 114 16.17 -5.35 -12.12
CA ASP A 114 17.57 -5.17 -11.78
C ASP A 114 17.75 -5.43 -10.27
N ILE A 115 18.56 -6.43 -9.93
CA ILE A 115 18.69 -6.92 -8.56
C ILE A 115 19.91 -6.30 -7.88
N VAL A 116 19.66 -5.64 -6.74
CA VAL A 116 20.68 -5.30 -5.76
C VAL A 116 20.75 -6.46 -4.76
N PRO A 117 21.89 -7.17 -4.69
CA PRO A 117 22.02 -8.30 -3.78
C PRO A 117 21.90 -7.86 -2.32
N SER A 118 21.12 -8.60 -1.52
CA SER A 118 21.03 -8.38 -0.08
C SER A 118 22.22 -9.00 0.64
N ALA A 119 22.87 -8.24 1.51
CA ALA A 119 23.91 -8.76 2.40
C ALA A 119 23.36 -9.65 3.53
N HIS A 120 22.06 -9.60 3.77
CA HIS A 120 21.37 -10.28 4.88
C HIS A 120 20.26 -11.24 4.42
N GLY A 121 20.37 -11.81 3.22
CA GLY A 121 19.40 -12.76 2.65
C GLY A 121 18.02 -12.13 2.49
N LYS A 122 16.98 -12.77 3.01
CA LYS A 122 15.58 -12.29 2.90
C LYS A 122 15.19 -11.18 3.89
N ALA A 123 16.15 -10.48 4.47
CA ALA A 123 15.92 -9.33 5.34
C ALA A 123 16.13 -8.01 4.61
N THR A 124 15.27 -7.04 4.91
CA THR A 124 15.43 -5.65 4.45
C THR A 124 16.12 -4.80 5.52
N TYR A 125 16.88 -3.82 5.10
CA TYR A 125 17.63 -2.91 5.98
C TYR A 125 17.83 -1.56 5.26
N PRO A 126 18.05 -0.45 5.99
CA PRO A 126 18.09 0.90 5.41
C PRO A 126 19.06 1.06 4.24
N GLU A 127 20.29 0.54 4.36
CA GLU A 127 21.34 0.68 3.33
C GLU A 127 20.96 -0.01 2.01
N LEU A 128 20.14 -1.08 2.06
CA LEU A 128 19.63 -1.73 0.86
C LEU A 128 18.73 -0.77 0.05
N PHE A 129 17.84 -0.05 0.75
CA PHE A 129 16.98 0.93 0.09
C PHE A 129 17.77 2.12 -0.47
N GLU A 130 18.82 2.55 0.24
CA GLU A 130 19.73 3.59 -0.25
C GLU A 130 20.47 3.14 -1.51
N GLN A 131 20.98 1.91 -1.56
CA GLN A 131 21.63 1.33 -2.74
C GLN A 131 20.66 1.21 -3.92
N MET A 132 19.44 0.72 -3.68
CA MET A 132 18.41 0.64 -4.71
C MET A 132 18.08 2.02 -5.26
N ARG A 133 17.92 3.01 -4.39
CA ARG A 133 17.63 4.39 -4.77
C ARG A 133 18.76 5.00 -5.59
N ALA A 134 20.00 4.91 -5.12
CA ALA A 134 21.16 5.43 -5.83
C ALA A 134 21.29 4.85 -7.24
N ARG A 135 20.97 3.55 -7.40
CA ARG A 135 20.99 2.88 -8.71
C ARG A 135 19.91 3.39 -9.65
N VAL A 136 18.69 3.63 -9.15
CA VAL A 136 17.61 4.27 -9.94
C VAL A 136 17.99 5.70 -10.31
N GLU A 137 18.53 6.49 -9.39
CA GLU A 137 18.96 7.87 -9.65
C GLU A 137 20.09 7.95 -10.70
N ALA A 138 20.98 6.95 -10.73
CA ALA A 138 21.98 6.83 -11.80
C ALA A 138 21.33 6.55 -13.16
N MET A 139 20.38 5.64 -13.25
CA MET A 139 19.63 5.32 -14.48
C MET A 139 18.79 6.51 -14.95
N ALA A 140 18.22 7.29 -14.03
CA ALA A 140 17.39 8.45 -14.35
C ALA A 140 18.16 9.60 -15.05
N ARG A 141 19.50 9.56 -15.03
CA ARG A 141 20.36 10.53 -15.78
C ARG A 141 20.43 10.20 -17.28
N GLU A 142 20.02 9.01 -17.68
CA GLU A 142 20.05 8.62 -19.07
C GLU A 142 18.91 9.32 -19.83
N PRO A 143 19.14 9.83 -21.05
CA PRO A 143 18.11 10.49 -21.85
C PRO A 143 16.89 9.59 -22.05
N GLY A 144 15.70 10.16 -21.95
CA GLY A 144 14.43 9.45 -22.11
C GLY A 144 14.04 8.54 -20.95
N THR A 145 14.75 8.61 -19.83
CA THR A 145 14.45 7.84 -18.61
C THR A 145 13.74 8.72 -17.57
N VAL A 146 12.65 8.21 -17.00
CA VAL A 146 11.82 8.92 -16.02
C VAL A 146 11.80 8.12 -14.72
N PHE A 147 12.21 8.73 -13.62
CA PHE A 147 12.07 8.22 -12.27
C PHE A 147 10.82 8.85 -11.63
N LEU A 148 9.83 8.04 -11.29
CA LEU A 148 8.57 8.52 -10.72
C LEU A 148 8.72 8.96 -9.26
N ASP A 149 9.65 8.38 -8.52
CA ASP A 149 9.93 8.63 -7.10
C ASP A 149 8.69 8.55 -6.20
N GLN A 150 8.12 7.37 -6.10
CA GLN A 150 6.90 7.12 -5.32
C GLN A 150 6.96 7.64 -3.87
N SER A 151 8.17 7.81 -3.33
CA SER A 151 8.36 8.25 -1.94
C SER A 151 8.27 9.77 -1.77
N ARG A 152 8.38 10.54 -2.86
CA ARG A 152 8.35 12.02 -2.86
C ARG A 152 7.35 12.63 -3.82
N ASN A 153 6.80 11.86 -4.74
CA ASN A 153 5.89 12.34 -5.77
C ASN A 153 4.52 12.74 -5.17
N PRO A 154 4.08 14.01 -5.31
CA PRO A 154 2.83 14.49 -4.74
C PRO A 154 1.58 13.82 -5.35
N ASN A 155 1.69 13.24 -6.55
CA ASN A 155 0.61 12.51 -7.19
C ASN A 155 0.34 11.15 -6.51
N ASN A 156 1.26 10.66 -5.67
CA ASN A 156 1.02 9.47 -4.87
C ASN A 156 -0.11 9.69 -3.84
N PRO A 157 -0.04 10.62 -2.87
CA PRO A 157 -1.17 10.84 -1.96
C PRO A 157 -2.41 11.37 -2.68
N ALA A 158 -2.28 12.17 -3.74
CA ALA A 158 -3.41 12.70 -4.50
C ALA A 158 -4.32 11.59 -5.07
N ALA A 159 -3.75 10.46 -5.47
CA ALA A 159 -4.50 9.31 -6.00
C ALA A 159 -5.52 8.72 -5.00
N TYR A 160 -5.28 8.89 -3.70
CA TYR A 160 -6.14 8.28 -2.66
C TYR A 160 -7.32 9.18 -2.26
N ARG A 161 -7.44 10.38 -2.84
CA ARG A 161 -8.65 11.18 -2.74
C ARG A 161 -9.87 10.40 -3.24
N ALA A 162 -9.75 9.74 -4.39
CA ALA A 162 -10.81 8.91 -4.95
C ALA A 162 -11.20 7.76 -4.00
N MET A 163 -10.24 7.08 -3.37
CA MET A 163 -10.52 6.03 -2.40
C MET A 163 -11.31 6.56 -1.19
N ALA A 164 -10.98 7.74 -0.69
CA ALA A 164 -11.71 8.36 0.41
C ALA A 164 -13.16 8.70 0.02
N GLU A 165 -13.39 9.24 -1.17
CA GLU A 165 -14.74 9.53 -1.68
C GLU A 165 -15.55 8.24 -1.88
N GLU A 166 -14.93 7.17 -2.40
CA GLU A 166 -15.54 5.85 -2.49
C GLU A 166 -15.92 5.31 -1.10
N ILE A 167 -15.04 5.42 -0.11
CA ILE A 167 -15.30 5.00 1.27
C ILE A 167 -16.53 5.77 1.82
N LEU A 168 -16.60 7.07 1.65
CA LEU A 168 -17.74 7.88 2.11
C LEU A 168 -19.04 7.46 1.41
N ALA A 169 -19.01 7.29 0.09
CA ALA A 169 -20.19 6.87 -0.67
C ALA A 169 -20.68 5.48 -0.23
N GLN A 170 -19.77 4.52 -0.11
CA GLN A 170 -20.09 3.12 0.20
C GLN A 170 -20.48 2.89 1.68
N SER A 171 -19.99 3.75 2.60
CA SER A 171 -20.34 3.70 4.03
C SER A 171 -21.59 4.49 4.38
N GLY A 172 -22.26 5.12 3.41
CA GLY A 172 -23.34 6.08 3.68
C GLY A 172 -22.85 7.32 4.44
N GLY A 173 -21.59 7.68 4.26
CA GLY A 173 -20.93 8.79 4.94
C GLY A 173 -20.58 8.53 6.41
N GLN A 174 -20.70 7.31 6.90
CA GLN A 174 -20.40 6.95 8.30
C GLN A 174 -18.95 6.46 8.40
N VAL A 175 -18.06 7.31 8.88
CA VAL A 175 -16.66 7.01 9.18
C VAL A 175 -16.28 7.77 10.44
N ASP A 176 -15.96 7.08 11.53
CA ASP A 176 -15.49 7.67 12.78
C ASP A 176 -13.97 7.54 12.93
N ALA A 177 -13.36 6.50 12.37
CA ALA A 177 -11.90 6.33 12.34
C ALA A 177 -11.45 5.65 11.03
N PHE A 178 -10.24 6.00 10.61
CA PHE A 178 -9.53 5.36 9.50
C PHE A 178 -8.17 4.87 9.98
N ALA A 179 -7.95 3.55 9.96
CA ALA A 179 -6.72 2.92 10.41
C ALA A 179 -5.92 2.37 9.22
N MET A 180 -4.61 2.71 9.13
CA MET A 180 -3.78 2.24 8.02
C MET A 180 -2.30 2.22 8.38
N THR A 181 -1.59 1.18 7.95
CA THR A 181 -0.13 1.09 7.97
C THR A 181 0.52 2.16 7.08
N CYS A 182 1.64 2.69 7.54
CA CYS A 182 2.37 3.75 6.86
C CYS A 182 3.76 3.28 6.38
N GLY A 183 3.93 3.13 5.07
CA GLY A 183 5.22 3.01 4.39
C GLY A 183 5.66 4.40 3.91
N SER A 184 5.50 4.72 2.61
CA SER A 184 5.76 6.07 2.08
C SER A 184 4.86 7.15 2.70
N GLY A 185 3.77 6.75 3.33
CA GLY A 185 2.77 7.65 3.92
C GLY A 185 1.68 8.10 2.95
N GLY A 186 1.85 7.92 1.63
CA GLY A 186 0.93 8.45 0.63
C GLY A 186 -0.51 7.95 0.78
N THR A 187 -0.71 6.65 0.97
CA THR A 187 -2.04 6.05 1.10
C THR A 187 -2.77 6.58 2.34
N PHE A 188 -2.12 6.55 3.50
CA PHE A 188 -2.69 7.08 4.74
C PHE A 188 -3.02 8.57 4.57
N SER A 189 -2.02 9.37 4.21
CA SER A 189 -2.14 10.83 4.17
C SER A 189 -3.18 11.31 3.16
N GLY A 190 -3.20 10.75 1.96
CA GLY A 190 -4.16 11.14 0.93
C GLY A 190 -5.59 10.78 1.31
N THR A 191 -5.79 9.60 1.91
CA THR A 191 -7.11 9.15 2.35
C THR A 191 -7.61 9.96 3.54
N ILE A 192 -6.82 10.05 4.62
CA ILE A 192 -7.27 10.72 5.83
C ILE A 192 -7.45 12.23 5.64
N ALA A 193 -6.62 12.88 4.82
CA ALA A 193 -6.79 14.29 4.48
C ALA A 193 -8.17 14.55 3.87
N THR A 194 -8.56 13.73 2.89
CA THR A 194 -9.86 13.86 2.23
C THR A 194 -11.02 13.51 3.18
N LEU A 195 -10.87 12.46 3.98
CA LEU A 195 -11.89 12.09 4.97
C LEU A 195 -12.10 13.22 5.98
N LYS A 196 -11.03 13.85 6.51
CA LYS A 196 -11.12 14.98 7.46
C LYS A 196 -11.65 16.26 6.78
N GLU A 197 -11.31 16.49 5.51
CA GLU A 197 -11.88 17.59 4.71
C GLU A 197 -13.41 17.48 4.61
N ARG A 198 -13.93 16.27 4.39
CA ARG A 198 -15.36 15.97 4.26
C ARG A 198 -16.06 15.78 5.60
N ARG A 199 -15.34 15.30 6.61
CA ARG A 199 -15.82 14.90 7.93
C ARG A 199 -14.78 15.21 9.01
N ALA A 200 -14.81 16.41 9.58
CA ALA A 200 -13.78 16.93 10.48
C ALA A 200 -13.49 16.06 11.73
N ARG A 201 -14.40 15.16 12.12
CA ARG A 201 -14.26 14.32 13.32
C ARG A 201 -13.72 12.91 13.06
N VAL A 202 -13.29 12.59 11.83
CA VAL A 202 -12.68 11.29 11.55
C VAL A 202 -11.31 11.19 12.21
N LEU A 203 -11.10 10.15 13.01
CA LEU A 203 -9.82 9.89 13.64
C LEU A 203 -8.87 9.21 12.65
N GLY A 204 -7.68 9.78 12.47
CA GLY A 204 -6.59 9.18 11.69
C GLY A 204 -5.73 8.31 12.60
N VAL A 205 -5.76 7.00 12.35
CA VAL A 205 -5.02 6.00 13.13
C VAL A 205 -3.87 5.46 12.28
N ALA A 206 -2.65 5.92 12.56
CA ALA A 206 -1.47 5.40 11.90
C ALA A 206 -1.06 4.07 12.52
N VAL A 207 -0.74 3.09 11.68
CA VAL A 207 -0.34 1.75 12.12
C VAL A 207 1.13 1.53 11.79
N GLU A 208 1.89 1.03 12.75
CA GLU A 208 3.32 0.71 12.59
C GLU A 208 3.66 -0.66 13.16
N PRO A 209 4.76 -1.28 12.70
CA PRO A 209 5.25 -2.52 13.32
C PRO A 209 5.73 -2.27 14.76
N ASP A 210 5.40 -3.17 15.68
CA ASP A 210 5.82 -3.04 17.09
C ASP A 210 7.34 -3.09 17.25
N ALA A 211 8.01 -3.96 16.47
CA ALA A 211 9.46 -4.05 16.48
C ALA A 211 10.16 -2.85 15.80
N TYR A 212 9.46 -2.07 14.97
CA TYR A 212 10.02 -0.89 14.29
C TYR A 212 9.07 0.30 14.36
N ARG A 213 9.07 0.99 15.49
CA ARG A 213 8.16 2.12 15.77
C ARG A 213 8.68 3.43 15.18
N HIS A 214 8.62 3.54 13.89
CA HIS A 214 9.16 4.68 13.12
C HIS A 214 8.33 5.96 13.23
N ILE A 215 7.04 5.85 13.63
CA ILE A 215 6.11 6.98 13.75
C ILE A 215 6.07 7.49 15.19
N SER A 216 5.93 6.60 16.17
CA SER A 216 5.80 6.97 17.59
C SER A 216 7.15 7.19 18.29
N GLY A 217 8.25 6.76 17.68
CA GLY A 217 9.59 6.88 18.27
C GLY A 217 9.83 5.80 19.33
N GLY A 218 10.12 4.60 18.92
CA GLY A 218 10.38 3.44 19.78
C GLY A 218 11.47 2.55 19.19
N PRO A 219 11.39 1.22 19.42
CA PRO A 219 12.34 0.25 18.88
C PRO A 219 12.53 0.39 17.37
N ARG A 220 13.75 0.11 16.89
CA ARG A 220 14.10 0.07 15.48
C ARG A 220 14.72 -1.28 15.12
N GLY A 221 14.00 -2.32 15.48
CA GLY A 221 14.35 -3.71 15.21
C GLY A 221 13.87 -4.20 13.85
N VAL A 222 14.05 -5.49 13.62
CA VAL A 222 13.60 -6.18 12.42
C VAL A 222 12.13 -6.58 12.57
N HIS A 223 11.34 -6.41 11.52
CA HIS A 223 9.96 -6.89 11.43
C HIS A 223 9.71 -7.55 10.06
N HIS A 224 8.59 -8.26 9.94
CA HIS A 224 8.24 -9.01 8.73
C HIS A 224 6.92 -8.53 8.08
N ILE A 225 6.42 -7.35 8.46
CA ILE A 225 5.25 -6.73 7.83
C ILE A 225 5.71 -5.95 6.60
N ASP A 226 5.64 -6.55 5.42
CA ASP A 226 6.15 -6.00 4.16
C ASP A 226 5.48 -4.67 3.79
N GLY A 227 6.28 -3.74 3.29
CA GLY A 227 5.80 -2.48 2.69
C GLY A 227 5.48 -1.38 3.70
N VAL A 228 5.93 -1.54 4.94
CA VAL A 228 5.79 -0.55 6.03
C VAL A 228 7.08 -0.51 6.85
N GLY A 229 7.38 0.63 7.47
CA GLY A 229 8.48 0.72 8.41
C GLY A 229 9.89 0.57 7.82
N ASP A 230 10.06 0.77 6.52
CA ASP A 230 11.35 0.61 5.83
C ASP A 230 12.31 1.81 6.01
N GLY A 231 12.04 2.64 7.02
CA GLY A 231 12.78 3.86 7.31
C GLY A 231 11.93 4.88 8.08
N PRO A 232 12.45 6.07 8.36
CA PRO A 232 11.64 7.15 8.95
C PRO A 232 10.50 7.51 8.00
N PRO A 233 9.38 8.08 8.52
CA PRO A 233 8.29 8.52 7.68
C PRO A 233 8.79 9.49 6.62
N GLY A 234 8.46 9.18 5.35
CA GLY A 234 8.85 10.01 4.21
C GLY A 234 8.09 11.34 4.14
N PRO A 235 8.47 12.25 3.22
CA PRO A 235 7.88 13.59 3.09
C PRO A 235 6.39 13.59 2.73
N LEU A 236 5.85 12.47 2.26
CA LEU A 236 4.43 12.31 1.94
C LEU A 236 3.57 11.99 3.18
N PHE A 237 4.20 11.66 4.30
CA PHE A 237 3.49 11.35 5.53
C PHE A 237 3.08 12.61 6.28
N ARG A 238 1.78 12.80 6.44
CA ARG A 238 1.17 13.93 7.13
C ARG A 238 0.97 13.59 8.61
N ARG A 239 2.00 13.84 9.42
CA ARG A 239 1.98 13.59 10.88
C ARG A 239 0.89 14.39 11.60
N ASP A 240 0.57 15.57 11.09
CA ASP A 240 -0.49 16.45 11.57
C ASP A 240 -1.92 15.88 11.44
N LEU A 241 -2.09 14.84 10.63
CA LEU A 241 -3.38 14.14 10.43
C LEU A 241 -3.53 12.91 11.35
N VAL A 242 -2.52 12.56 12.13
CA VAL A 242 -2.50 11.39 13.02
C VAL A 242 -3.05 11.77 14.39
N ASP A 243 -4.18 11.16 14.77
CA ASP A 243 -4.80 11.33 16.09
C ASP A 243 -4.35 10.24 17.07
N SER A 244 -4.06 9.03 16.57
CA SER A 244 -3.48 7.95 17.38
C SER A 244 -2.58 7.04 16.56
N ILE A 245 -1.73 6.27 17.25
CA ILE A 245 -0.81 5.31 16.64
C ILE A 245 -1.06 3.95 17.27
N GLU A 246 -1.14 2.92 16.44
CA GLU A 246 -1.24 1.51 16.83
C GLU A 246 0.01 0.76 16.40
N ALA A 247 0.68 0.13 17.34
CA ALA A 247 1.76 -0.79 17.08
C ALA A 247 1.22 -2.22 16.98
N VAL A 248 1.61 -2.97 15.94
CA VAL A 248 1.17 -4.34 15.69
C VAL A 248 2.37 -5.25 15.57
N THR A 249 2.36 -6.38 16.29
CA THR A 249 3.42 -7.38 16.22
C THR A 249 3.31 -8.21 14.93
N ASP A 250 4.42 -8.82 14.52
CA ASP A 250 4.41 -9.77 13.39
C ASP A 250 3.46 -10.95 13.67
N ASP A 251 3.49 -11.48 14.90
CA ASP A 251 2.64 -12.60 15.31
C ASP A 251 1.15 -12.26 15.23
N ASP A 252 0.74 -11.07 15.71
CA ASP A 252 -0.65 -10.60 15.59
C ASP A 252 -1.06 -10.46 14.11
N ALA A 253 -0.21 -9.88 13.29
CA ALA A 253 -0.48 -9.69 11.86
C ALA A 253 -0.62 -11.05 11.14
N TYR A 254 0.26 -12.00 11.42
CA TYR A 254 0.21 -13.34 10.82
C TYR A 254 -1.01 -14.13 11.28
N ALA A 255 -1.32 -14.11 12.57
CA ALA A 255 -2.52 -14.75 13.12
C ALA A 255 -3.79 -14.15 12.51
N MET A 256 -3.85 -12.82 12.39
CA MET A 256 -4.98 -12.11 11.80
C MET A 256 -5.15 -12.42 10.30
N ALA A 257 -4.07 -12.53 9.52
CA ALA A 257 -4.15 -12.91 8.11
C ALA A 257 -4.82 -14.29 7.94
N ARG A 258 -4.41 -15.26 8.76
CA ARG A 258 -5.02 -16.61 8.76
C ARG A 258 -6.47 -16.58 9.22
N THR A 259 -6.77 -15.76 10.22
CA THR A 259 -8.14 -15.59 10.76
C THR A 259 -9.07 -14.98 9.72
N LEU A 260 -8.64 -13.91 9.04
CA LEU A 260 -9.38 -13.28 7.95
C LEU A 260 -9.71 -14.28 6.82
N ALA A 261 -8.72 -15.08 6.41
CA ALA A 261 -8.93 -16.09 5.39
C ALA A 261 -9.97 -17.14 5.82
N ARG A 262 -9.89 -17.63 7.07
CA ARG A 262 -10.75 -18.72 7.56
C ARG A 262 -12.14 -18.27 7.99
N GLN A 263 -12.27 -17.05 8.51
CA GLN A 263 -13.54 -16.58 9.09
C GLN A 263 -14.28 -15.59 8.21
N GLU A 264 -13.57 -14.73 7.48
CA GLU A 264 -14.19 -13.70 6.64
C GLU A 264 -14.05 -14.00 5.13
N GLY A 265 -13.28 -15.04 4.75
CA GLY A 265 -12.99 -15.36 3.35
C GLY A 265 -12.08 -14.32 2.67
N ILE A 266 -11.40 -13.49 3.44
CA ILE A 266 -10.53 -12.42 2.91
C ILE A 266 -9.08 -12.90 2.92
N PHE A 267 -8.54 -13.15 1.73
CA PHE A 267 -7.16 -13.59 1.53
C PHE A 267 -6.24 -12.39 1.37
N ALA A 268 -5.60 -11.97 2.47
CA ALA A 268 -4.95 -10.67 2.61
C ALA A 268 -3.43 -10.79 2.87
N GLY A 269 -2.65 -9.76 2.48
CA GLY A 269 -1.23 -9.68 2.84
C GLY A 269 -0.99 -9.21 4.27
N LYS A 270 0.27 -9.22 4.70
CA LYS A 270 0.71 -8.94 6.08
C LYS A 270 0.30 -7.54 6.58
N SER A 271 0.53 -6.49 5.79
CA SER A 271 0.13 -5.12 6.14
C SER A 271 -1.38 -4.94 6.22
N SER A 272 -2.13 -5.68 5.40
CA SER A 272 -3.60 -5.71 5.46
C SER A 272 -4.10 -6.29 6.78
N ALA A 273 -3.47 -7.36 7.23
CA ALA A 273 -3.78 -7.99 8.52
C ALA A 273 -3.42 -7.08 9.70
N ALA A 274 -2.28 -6.40 9.66
CA ALA A 274 -1.90 -5.41 10.66
C ALA A 274 -2.91 -4.25 10.71
N ASN A 275 -3.41 -3.79 9.57
CA ASN A 275 -4.48 -2.81 9.48
C ASN A 275 -5.74 -3.26 10.21
N VAL A 276 -6.14 -4.51 10.00
CA VAL A 276 -7.34 -5.07 10.67
C VAL A 276 -7.11 -5.21 12.16
N CYS A 277 -5.93 -5.66 12.64
CA CYS A 277 -5.63 -5.68 14.07
C CYS A 277 -5.85 -4.32 14.72
N ALA A 278 -5.31 -3.26 14.12
CA ALA A 278 -5.47 -1.90 14.62
C ALA A 278 -6.93 -1.42 14.56
N ALA A 279 -7.64 -1.75 13.47
CA ALA A 279 -9.05 -1.40 13.32
C ALA A 279 -9.94 -2.08 14.36
N LEU A 280 -9.69 -3.35 14.71
CA LEU A 280 -10.42 -4.06 15.74
C LEU A 280 -10.17 -3.48 17.14
N ARG A 281 -8.93 -3.13 17.48
CA ARG A 281 -8.58 -2.44 18.74
C ARG A 281 -9.30 -1.08 18.82
N MET A 282 -9.36 -0.36 17.69
CA MET A 282 -10.09 0.91 17.63
C MET A 282 -11.61 0.70 17.73
N ALA A 283 -12.15 -0.36 17.12
CA ALA A 283 -13.57 -0.69 17.20
C ALA A 283 -14.00 -1.01 18.65
N GLU A 284 -13.17 -1.70 19.42
CA GLU A 284 -13.40 -1.96 20.83
C GLU A 284 -13.44 -0.65 21.64
N ARG A 285 -12.49 0.26 21.39
CA ARG A 285 -12.41 1.56 22.10
C ARG A 285 -13.57 2.51 21.77
N LEU A 286 -14.03 2.51 20.52
CA LEU A 286 -15.10 3.39 20.07
C LEU A 286 -16.49 2.89 20.46
N GLY A 287 -16.68 1.58 20.55
CA GLY A 287 -17.93 0.94 20.92
C GLY A 287 -19.02 0.99 19.84
N ALA A 288 -20.18 0.48 20.20
CA ALA A 288 -21.33 0.34 19.31
C ALA A 288 -21.81 1.69 18.73
N GLY A 289 -22.37 1.64 17.51
CA GLY A 289 -22.88 2.82 16.79
C GLY A 289 -21.80 3.64 16.07
N LYS A 290 -20.52 3.21 16.14
CA LYS A 290 -19.40 3.83 15.45
C LYS A 290 -18.95 2.98 14.26
N VAL A 291 -18.15 3.56 13.36
CA VAL A 291 -17.63 2.91 12.16
C VAL A 291 -16.13 3.16 12.04
N VAL A 292 -15.37 2.08 12.02
CA VAL A 292 -13.94 2.10 11.73
C VAL A 292 -13.72 1.57 10.31
N VAL A 293 -12.96 2.29 9.50
CA VAL A 293 -12.59 1.86 8.15
C VAL A 293 -11.11 1.55 8.10
N THR A 294 -10.77 0.46 7.40
CA THR A 294 -9.39 0.11 7.09
C THR A 294 -9.25 -0.44 5.69
N VAL A 295 -8.04 -0.86 5.28
CA VAL A 295 -7.71 -1.24 3.90
C VAL A 295 -7.11 -2.63 3.85
N ILE A 296 -7.62 -3.48 2.97
CA ILE A 296 -6.93 -4.69 2.50
C ILE A 296 -6.01 -4.26 1.35
N CYS A 297 -4.76 -3.98 1.68
CA CYS A 297 -3.79 -3.34 0.80
C CYS A 297 -3.43 -4.17 -0.43
N ASP A 298 -3.30 -5.48 -0.24
CA ASP A 298 -2.96 -6.44 -1.29
C ASP A 298 -3.45 -7.86 -0.97
N SER A 299 -3.33 -8.73 -1.97
CA SER A 299 -3.78 -10.12 -1.91
C SER A 299 -2.74 -11.04 -1.26
N GLY A 300 -3.22 -12.03 -0.50
CA GLY A 300 -2.44 -13.12 0.05
C GLY A 300 -1.71 -13.99 -1.01
N TYR A 301 -2.15 -13.95 -2.26
CA TYR A 301 -1.47 -14.63 -3.38
C TYR A 301 0.00 -14.20 -3.58
N LYS A 302 0.37 -13.03 -3.09
CA LYS A 302 1.74 -12.51 -3.15
C LYS A 302 2.68 -13.10 -2.08
N TYR A 303 2.17 -14.01 -1.22
CA TYR A 303 2.87 -14.52 -0.03
C TYR A 303 2.80 -16.04 0.11
N LEU A 304 2.40 -16.78 -0.95
CA LEU A 304 2.15 -18.23 -0.88
C LEU A 304 3.40 -19.06 -0.61
N ARG A 305 4.57 -18.65 -1.06
CA ARG A 305 5.85 -19.35 -0.81
C ARG A 305 6.42 -19.07 0.57
N GLY A 306 5.98 -17.97 1.22
CA GLY A 306 6.41 -17.59 2.56
C GLY A 306 5.73 -18.42 3.65
N ASP A 307 5.86 -17.94 4.87
CA ASP A 307 5.36 -18.56 6.11
C ASP A 307 3.98 -18.04 6.57
N LEU A 308 3.46 -16.99 5.90
CA LEU A 308 2.22 -16.32 6.29
C LEU A 308 1.03 -17.28 6.41
N TYR A 309 0.91 -18.24 5.50
CA TYR A 309 -0.23 -19.17 5.41
C TYR A 309 0.16 -20.65 5.64
N ARG A 310 1.29 -20.87 6.23
CA ARG A 310 1.73 -22.21 6.67
C ARG A 310 1.27 -22.54 8.08
#